data_44233de9b4d5def5b0c4ab62350581a8
#
_entry.id   44233de9b4d5def5b0c4ab62350581a8
#
_cell.length_a   1.000
_cell.length_b   1.000
_cell.length_c   1.000
_cell.angle_alpha   90.00
_cell.angle_beta   90.00
_cell.angle_gamma   90.00
#
_symmetry.space_group_name_H-M   'P 1'
#
loop_
_entity.id
_entity.type
_entity.pdbx_description
1 polymer ?
#
loop_
_entity_poly.entity_id
_entity_poly.type
_entity_poly.pdbx_seq_one_letter_code
_entity_poly.pdbx_strand_id
1 'polypeptide(L)'
;MRRSLLFIPSNNPAMLQNADIFGADSVIFDLEDAVNITEKDNARNLLHYYLNAHENLPMEVVVRINGLDTEYYEKDLEKIVSDNIDTIMIPKATIEYVNQLDELLTEIEARKQMSKKIKVLPIIELAYSVLQVETIASLNRVDGILLGAEDLTSDMEVTRTKESLEIEYPRARVAMACKAYKIDAIDTPFTDVTDNNALKVDALHAMQLGMNCKAAIHPNQLDTINEVFMPSQTQIIWASRVMKANEDANAKGLGVFSLDGKMVDKPVLDRARKILAKAKKFGAI
;
A
#
# COMPACT_ATOMS: atom_id res chain seq x y z
N MET A 1 -4.63 -1.64 -6.30
CA MET A 1 -5.56 -0.57 -5.81
C MET A 1 -6.03 -0.98 -4.43
N ARG A 2 -5.63 -0.23 -3.41
CA ARG A 2 -5.86 -0.49 -1.98
C ARG A 2 -6.41 0.78 -1.32
N ARG A 3 -7.07 0.67 -0.14
CA ARG A 3 -7.43 1.79 0.76
C ARG A 3 -6.62 1.68 2.04
N SER A 4 -6.57 0.48 2.60
CA SER A 4 -5.89 0.21 3.87
C SER A 4 -5.01 -1.03 3.81
N LEU A 5 -3.89 -0.98 4.55
CA LEU A 5 -2.99 -2.10 4.77
C LEU A 5 -2.78 -2.24 6.29
N LEU A 6 -3.11 -3.37 6.89
CA LEU A 6 -2.99 -3.60 8.33
C LEU A 6 -1.75 -4.41 8.67
N PHE A 7 -0.87 -3.85 9.50
CA PHE A 7 0.24 -4.60 10.09
C PHE A 7 -0.23 -5.56 11.17
N ILE A 8 0.19 -6.82 11.08
CA ILE A 8 -0.07 -7.89 12.07
C ILE A 8 1.25 -8.57 12.41
N PRO A 9 1.66 -8.57 13.71
CA PRO A 9 2.83 -9.33 14.16
C PRO A 9 2.66 -10.83 13.89
N SER A 10 3.61 -11.44 13.19
CA SER A 10 3.50 -12.86 12.79
C SER A 10 3.74 -13.84 13.95
N ASN A 11 4.13 -13.39 15.14
CA ASN A 11 4.22 -14.18 16.35
C ASN A 11 2.95 -14.14 17.22
N ASN A 12 1.85 -13.54 16.74
CA ASN A 12 0.59 -13.44 17.49
C ASN A 12 -0.51 -14.31 16.84
N PRO A 13 -0.76 -15.54 17.35
CA PRO A 13 -1.73 -16.46 16.77
C PRO A 13 -3.16 -15.89 16.73
N ALA A 14 -3.55 -15.12 17.76
CA ALA A 14 -4.90 -14.56 17.82
C ALA A 14 -5.13 -13.51 16.74
N MET A 15 -4.12 -12.68 16.42
CA MET A 15 -4.22 -11.72 15.32
C MET A 15 -4.19 -12.41 13.95
N LEU A 16 -3.36 -13.44 13.77
CA LEU A 16 -3.33 -14.21 12.53
C LEU A 16 -4.70 -14.83 12.24
N GLN A 17 -5.31 -15.51 13.21
CA GLN A 17 -6.61 -16.17 13.06
C GLN A 17 -7.76 -15.22 12.71
N ASN A 18 -7.63 -13.93 13.02
CA ASN A 18 -8.66 -12.92 12.77
C ASN A 18 -8.30 -11.99 11.60
N ALA A 19 -7.21 -12.26 10.87
CA ALA A 19 -6.72 -11.37 9.82
C ALA A 19 -7.75 -11.07 8.72
N ASP A 20 -8.57 -12.05 8.36
CA ASP A 20 -9.59 -11.99 7.31
C ASP A 20 -10.86 -11.21 7.71
N ILE A 21 -11.12 -11.06 9.01
CA ILE A 21 -12.33 -10.37 9.51
C ILE A 21 -12.11 -8.92 9.89
N PHE A 22 -10.88 -8.42 9.92
CA PHE A 22 -10.59 -7.02 10.28
C PHE A 22 -11.04 -6.02 9.20
N GLY A 23 -11.24 -6.44 7.94
CA GLY A 23 -11.76 -5.57 6.88
C GLY A 23 -10.70 -4.67 6.22
N ALA A 24 -9.42 -5.00 6.36
CA ALA A 24 -8.34 -4.39 5.58
C ALA A 24 -8.34 -4.89 4.13
N ASP A 25 -7.99 -4.02 3.17
CA ASP A 25 -7.83 -4.44 1.77
C ASP A 25 -6.57 -5.30 1.57
N SER A 26 -5.55 -5.08 2.39
CA SER A 26 -4.33 -5.89 2.47
C SER A 26 -3.93 -6.09 3.92
N VAL A 27 -3.39 -7.26 4.25
CA VAL A 27 -2.78 -7.55 5.56
C VAL A 27 -1.29 -7.73 5.37
N ILE A 28 -0.50 -7.01 6.18
CA ILE A 28 0.96 -7.11 6.23
C ILE A 28 1.32 -7.99 7.43
N PHE A 29 1.65 -9.24 7.16
CA PHE A 29 2.20 -10.14 8.15
C PHE A 29 3.67 -9.79 8.39
N ASP A 30 3.95 -9.29 9.59
CA ASP A 30 5.25 -8.72 9.92
C ASP A 30 6.19 -9.74 10.56
N LEU A 31 7.36 -9.92 9.97
CA LEU A 31 8.47 -10.72 10.51
C LEU A 31 9.63 -9.84 11.03
N GLU A 32 9.51 -8.52 10.86
CA GLU A 32 10.57 -7.56 11.19
C GLU A 32 10.32 -6.91 12.55
N ASP A 33 10.14 -5.60 12.67
CA ASP A 33 10.17 -4.83 13.90
C ASP A 33 9.14 -5.26 14.95
N ALA A 34 7.95 -5.71 14.53
CA ALA A 34 6.94 -6.18 15.48
C ALA A 34 7.28 -7.53 16.13
N VAL A 35 8.37 -8.18 15.73
CA VAL A 35 8.81 -9.50 16.21
C VAL A 35 10.17 -9.39 16.90
N ASN A 36 10.23 -9.76 18.18
CA ASN A 36 11.48 -9.78 18.91
C ASN A 36 12.51 -10.70 18.23
N ILE A 37 13.79 -10.36 18.32
CA ILE A 37 14.89 -11.10 17.69
C ILE A 37 14.92 -12.59 18.08
N THR A 38 14.56 -12.92 19.33
CA THR A 38 14.50 -14.30 19.83
C THR A 38 13.30 -15.09 19.28
N GLU A 39 12.31 -14.42 18.70
CA GLU A 39 11.08 -15.01 18.19
C GLU A 39 11.02 -15.08 16.65
N LYS A 40 12.04 -14.61 15.93
CA LYS A 40 12.06 -14.57 14.46
C LYS A 40 11.76 -15.94 13.83
N ASP A 41 12.39 -17.01 14.30
CA ASP A 41 12.17 -18.36 13.77
C ASP A 41 10.77 -18.89 14.11
N ASN A 42 10.25 -18.59 15.31
CA ASN A 42 8.90 -18.98 15.74
C ASN A 42 7.84 -18.26 14.91
N ALA A 43 7.99 -16.95 14.72
CA ALA A 43 7.08 -16.13 13.92
C ALA A 43 7.03 -16.61 12.45
N ARG A 44 8.19 -16.87 11.85
CA ARG A 44 8.31 -17.40 10.49
C ARG A 44 7.61 -18.75 10.34
N ASN A 45 7.82 -19.66 11.29
CA ASN A 45 7.19 -20.97 11.27
C ASN A 45 5.67 -20.86 11.46
N LEU A 46 5.22 -20.05 12.42
CA LEU A 46 3.80 -19.83 12.68
C LEU A 46 3.09 -19.26 11.44
N LEU A 47 3.67 -18.23 10.84
CA LEU A 47 3.12 -17.62 9.61
C LEU A 47 3.06 -18.64 8.46
N HIS A 48 4.13 -19.42 8.27
CA HIS A 48 4.17 -20.47 7.24
C HIS A 48 3.02 -21.48 7.41
N TYR A 49 2.81 -21.99 8.62
CA TYR A 49 1.73 -22.93 8.87
C TYR A 49 0.34 -22.28 8.73
N TYR A 50 0.20 -21.03 9.17
CA TYR A 50 -1.03 -20.28 9.00
C TYR A 50 -1.40 -20.13 7.51
N LEU A 51 -0.47 -19.67 6.68
CA LEU A 51 -0.69 -19.46 5.24
C LEU A 51 -0.99 -20.77 4.50
N ASN A 52 -0.37 -21.88 4.89
CA ASN A 52 -0.67 -23.20 4.30
C ASN A 52 -2.02 -23.77 4.75
N ALA A 53 -2.50 -23.39 5.92
CA ALA A 53 -3.81 -23.82 6.42
C ALA A 53 -4.97 -22.94 5.89
N HIS A 54 -4.68 -21.74 5.38
CA HIS A 54 -5.68 -20.75 4.94
C HIS A 54 -5.38 -20.31 3.50
N GLU A 55 -5.64 -21.19 2.55
CA GLU A 55 -5.57 -20.86 1.13
C GLU A 55 -6.69 -19.90 0.73
N ASN A 56 -6.44 -19.00 -0.22
CA ASN A 56 -7.43 -18.06 -0.76
C ASN A 56 -8.04 -17.09 0.26
N LEU A 57 -7.21 -16.46 1.08
CA LEU A 57 -7.64 -15.38 1.95
C LEU A 57 -8.33 -14.26 1.14
N PRO A 58 -9.40 -13.62 1.67
CA PRO A 58 -10.21 -12.65 0.91
C PRO A 58 -9.52 -11.31 0.68
N MET A 59 -8.41 -11.04 1.37
CA MET A 59 -7.60 -9.83 1.24
C MET A 59 -6.25 -10.14 0.60
N GLU A 60 -5.56 -9.11 0.16
CA GLU A 60 -4.17 -9.26 -0.31
C GLU A 60 -3.24 -9.65 0.85
N VAL A 61 -2.43 -10.67 0.62
CA VAL A 61 -1.44 -11.18 1.58
C VAL A 61 -0.08 -10.56 1.29
N VAL A 62 0.35 -9.66 2.17
CA VAL A 62 1.68 -9.03 2.15
C VAL A 62 2.51 -9.57 3.30
N VAL A 63 3.78 -9.89 3.07
CA VAL A 63 4.70 -10.29 4.15
C VAL A 63 5.84 -9.29 4.20
N ARG A 64 6.00 -8.59 5.34
CA ARG A 64 7.20 -7.81 5.61
C ARG A 64 8.29 -8.74 6.14
N ILE A 65 9.32 -8.92 5.33
CA ILE A 65 10.51 -9.70 5.69
C ILE A 65 11.50 -8.86 6.49
N ASN A 66 12.46 -9.51 7.12
CA ASN A 66 13.59 -8.81 7.72
C ASN A 66 14.46 -8.17 6.64
N GLY A 67 15.15 -7.07 6.98
CA GLY A 67 15.98 -6.32 6.05
C GLY A 67 17.09 -7.18 5.41
N LEU A 68 17.47 -6.86 4.19
CA LEU A 68 18.52 -7.57 3.46
C LEU A 68 19.92 -7.36 4.05
N ASP A 69 20.06 -6.47 4.99
CA ASP A 69 21.25 -6.22 5.81
C ASP A 69 21.35 -7.16 7.03
N THR A 70 20.38 -8.06 7.24
CA THR A 70 20.32 -9.00 8.37
C THR A 70 20.59 -10.44 7.93
N GLU A 71 20.78 -11.35 8.87
CA GLU A 71 20.92 -12.80 8.60
C GLU A 71 19.57 -13.54 8.44
N TYR A 72 18.42 -12.84 8.55
CA TYR A 72 17.10 -13.48 8.62
C TYR A 72 16.37 -13.54 7.27
N TYR A 73 16.62 -12.59 6.36
CA TYR A 73 15.84 -12.44 5.14
C TYR A 73 15.85 -13.67 4.22
N GLU A 74 16.99 -14.36 4.10
CA GLU A 74 17.07 -15.57 3.26
C GLU A 74 16.16 -16.68 3.79
N LYS A 75 16.16 -16.86 5.13
CA LYS A 75 15.28 -17.84 5.80
C LYS A 75 13.82 -17.45 5.66
N ASP A 76 13.50 -16.14 5.71
CA ASP A 76 12.16 -15.63 5.50
C ASP A 76 11.68 -15.96 4.09
N LEU A 77 12.44 -15.57 3.07
CA LEU A 77 12.11 -15.83 1.68
C LEU A 77 11.94 -17.31 1.37
N GLU A 78 12.90 -18.13 1.82
CA GLU A 78 12.85 -19.58 1.58
C GLU A 78 11.58 -20.23 2.17
N LYS A 79 11.18 -19.79 3.36
CA LYS A 79 10.06 -20.38 4.08
C LYS A 79 8.71 -19.85 3.62
N ILE A 80 8.61 -18.55 3.31
CA ILE A 80 7.33 -17.85 3.13
C ILE A 80 6.93 -17.74 1.67
N VAL A 81 7.86 -17.59 0.74
CA VAL A 81 7.52 -17.44 -0.68
C VAL A 81 6.80 -18.67 -1.20
N SER A 82 5.54 -18.49 -1.57
CA SER A 82 4.63 -19.53 -2.07
C SER A 82 3.45 -18.88 -2.81
N ASP A 83 2.62 -19.68 -3.48
CA ASP A 83 1.41 -19.19 -4.15
C ASP A 83 0.34 -18.62 -3.18
N ASN A 84 0.52 -18.77 -1.86
CA ASN A 84 -0.39 -18.25 -0.83
C ASN A 84 -0.09 -16.81 -0.42
N ILE A 85 0.97 -16.17 -0.95
CA ILE A 85 1.27 -14.75 -0.72
C ILE A 85 1.22 -13.98 -2.03
N ASP A 86 0.92 -12.69 -1.96
CA ASP A 86 0.83 -11.83 -3.15
C ASP A 86 2.03 -10.90 -3.28
N THR A 87 2.56 -10.42 -2.16
CA THR A 87 3.54 -9.34 -2.14
C THR A 87 4.55 -9.54 -1.00
N ILE A 88 5.82 -9.30 -1.28
CA ILE A 88 6.86 -9.13 -0.26
C ILE A 88 7.06 -7.63 -0.03
N MET A 89 6.99 -7.22 1.24
CA MET A 89 7.35 -5.87 1.68
C MET A 89 8.78 -5.89 2.20
N ILE A 90 9.61 -4.98 1.69
CA ILE A 90 11.02 -4.86 2.05
C ILE A 90 11.26 -3.54 2.82
N PRO A 91 11.77 -3.61 4.08
CA PRO A 91 12.17 -2.44 4.83
C PRO A 91 13.47 -1.83 4.27
N LYS A 92 13.76 -0.57 4.61
CA LYS A 92 14.97 0.17 4.26
C LYS A 92 15.37 0.05 2.79
N ALA A 93 14.35 0.12 1.92
CA ALA A 93 14.51 -0.18 0.50
C ALA A 93 15.46 0.83 -0.18
N THR A 94 16.43 0.30 -0.91
CA THR A 94 17.28 1.02 -1.87
C THR A 94 17.12 0.38 -3.25
N ILE A 95 17.66 1.04 -4.30
CA ILE A 95 17.66 0.45 -5.66
C ILE A 95 18.34 -0.91 -5.64
N GLU A 96 19.46 -1.03 -4.93
CA GLU A 96 20.26 -2.24 -4.84
C GLU A 96 19.46 -3.37 -4.19
N TYR A 97 18.82 -3.08 -3.05
CA TYR A 97 18.05 -4.08 -2.31
C TYR A 97 16.80 -4.55 -3.07
N VAL A 98 16.11 -3.66 -3.77
CA VAL A 98 14.95 -4.05 -4.56
C VAL A 98 15.37 -4.92 -5.76
N ASN A 99 16.48 -4.62 -6.43
CA ASN A 99 17.02 -5.46 -7.51
C ASN A 99 17.49 -6.83 -6.98
N GLN A 100 18.21 -6.86 -5.86
CA GLN A 100 18.63 -8.11 -5.23
C GLN A 100 17.42 -8.98 -4.86
N LEU A 101 16.37 -8.38 -4.31
CA LEU A 101 15.13 -9.08 -3.98
C LEU A 101 14.43 -9.63 -5.24
N ASP A 102 14.41 -8.89 -6.36
CA ASP A 102 13.83 -9.38 -7.63
C ASP A 102 14.57 -10.61 -8.15
N GLU A 103 15.91 -10.64 -8.08
CA GLU A 103 16.73 -11.78 -8.44
C GLU A 103 16.43 -13.01 -7.55
N LEU A 104 16.43 -12.84 -6.22
CA LEU A 104 16.13 -13.89 -5.26
C LEU A 104 14.72 -14.46 -5.45
N LEU A 105 13.71 -13.60 -5.62
CA LEU A 105 12.35 -14.05 -5.89
C LEU A 105 12.24 -14.82 -7.19
N THR A 106 12.96 -14.39 -8.24
CA THR A 106 12.95 -15.09 -9.53
C THR A 106 13.53 -16.50 -9.41
N GLU A 107 14.62 -16.69 -8.66
CA GLU A 107 15.21 -18.00 -8.39
C GLU A 107 14.27 -18.89 -7.58
N ILE A 108 13.66 -18.36 -6.50
CA ILE A 108 12.77 -19.12 -5.64
C ILE A 108 11.49 -19.52 -6.38
N GLU A 109 10.89 -18.61 -7.15
CA GLU A 109 9.70 -18.87 -7.97
C GLU A 109 9.95 -19.98 -8.98
N ALA A 110 11.09 -19.93 -9.68
CA ALA A 110 11.48 -20.97 -10.63
C ALA A 110 11.69 -22.33 -9.97
N ARG A 111 12.43 -22.36 -8.84
CA ARG A 111 12.73 -23.59 -8.08
C ARG A 111 11.47 -24.22 -7.48
N LYS A 112 10.55 -23.40 -6.97
CA LYS A 112 9.26 -23.84 -6.39
C LYS A 112 8.17 -24.06 -7.45
N GLN A 113 8.43 -23.80 -8.73
CA GLN A 113 7.48 -23.93 -9.85
C GLN A 113 6.17 -23.14 -9.59
N MET A 114 6.31 -21.91 -9.11
CA MET A 114 5.16 -21.10 -8.72
C MET A 114 4.30 -20.70 -9.92
N SER A 115 2.99 -20.61 -9.70
CA SER A 115 2.00 -20.25 -10.72
C SER A 115 1.92 -18.74 -10.98
N LYS A 116 2.37 -17.92 -10.02
CA LYS A 116 2.33 -16.46 -10.08
C LYS A 116 3.67 -15.84 -9.69
N LYS A 117 3.88 -14.59 -10.13
CA LYS A 117 5.00 -13.77 -9.70
C LYS A 117 4.63 -12.98 -8.45
N ILE A 118 5.51 -12.98 -7.46
CA ILE A 118 5.36 -12.19 -6.24
C ILE A 118 5.70 -10.73 -6.53
N LYS A 119 4.88 -9.82 -6.07
CA LYS A 119 5.11 -8.38 -6.15
C LYS A 119 6.03 -7.90 -5.04
N VAL A 120 6.59 -6.70 -5.20
CA VAL A 120 7.45 -6.07 -4.21
C VAL A 120 6.83 -4.73 -3.78
N LEU A 121 6.85 -4.48 -2.48
CA LEU A 121 6.37 -3.26 -1.84
C LEU A 121 7.50 -2.66 -0.99
N PRO A 122 8.33 -1.75 -1.57
CA PRO A 122 9.39 -1.09 -0.85
C PRO A 122 8.86 -0.14 0.24
N ILE A 123 9.53 -0.11 1.41
CA ILE A 123 9.35 0.95 2.41
C ILE A 123 10.45 2.00 2.21
N ILE A 124 10.03 3.24 1.96
CA ILE A 124 10.91 4.40 1.86
C ILE A 124 11.00 5.04 3.24
N GLU A 125 12.08 4.77 3.95
CA GLU A 125 12.27 5.14 5.36
C GLU A 125 13.71 5.58 5.67
N LEU A 126 14.49 5.87 4.62
CA LEU A 126 15.81 6.48 4.70
C LEU A 126 15.82 7.73 3.82
N ALA A 127 16.51 8.79 4.25
CA ALA A 127 16.68 10.01 3.45
C ALA A 127 17.28 9.70 2.06
N TYR A 128 18.26 8.77 2.03
CA TYR A 128 18.85 8.28 0.78
C TYR A 128 17.82 7.64 -0.15
N SER A 129 16.90 6.84 0.40
CA SER A 129 15.82 6.18 -0.38
C SER A 129 14.79 7.18 -0.91
N VAL A 130 14.50 8.24 -0.15
CA VAL A 130 13.64 9.34 -0.62
C VAL A 130 14.25 9.99 -1.87
N LEU A 131 15.58 10.15 -1.93
CA LEU A 131 16.27 10.71 -3.10
C LEU A 131 16.30 9.77 -4.31
N GLN A 132 15.98 8.48 -4.14
CA GLN A 132 15.96 7.45 -5.18
C GLN A 132 14.55 7.00 -5.57
N VAL A 133 13.51 7.53 -4.96
CA VAL A 133 12.15 6.97 -5.02
C VAL A 133 11.60 6.84 -6.44
N GLU A 134 11.96 7.76 -7.35
CA GLU A 134 11.52 7.70 -8.75
C GLU A 134 12.10 6.47 -9.47
N THR A 135 13.36 6.17 -9.22
CA THR A 135 14.00 4.98 -9.78
C THR A 135 13.42 3.72 -9.16
N ILE A 136 13.27 3.68 -7.82
CA ILE A 136 12.66 2.56 -7.11
C ILE A 136 11.24 2.27 -7.65
N ALA A 137 10.43 3.31 -7.85
CA ALA A 137 9.08 3.18 -8.40
C ALA A 137 9.04 2.59 -9.82
N SER A 138 10.12 2.67 -10.57
CA SER A 138 10.22 2.15 -11.94
C SER A 138 10.67 0.69 -12.03
N LEU A 139 11.15 0.11 -10.92
CA LEU A 139 11.71 -1.24 -10.91
C LEU A 139 10.63 -2.30 -11.11
N ASN A 140 11.04 -3.44 -11.66
CA ASN A 140 10.17 -4.59 -11.84
C ASN A 140 9.56 -5.03 -10.51
N ARG A 141 8.37 -5.64 -10.57
CA ARG A 141 7.60 -6.15 -9.43
C ARG A 141 7.08 -5.08 -8.47
N VAL A 142 7.58 -3.82 -8.50
CA VAL A 142 7.10 -2.77 -7.60
C VAL A 142 5.65 -2.41 -7.95
N ASP A 143 4.73 -2.65 -7.01
CA ASP A 143 3.28 -2.47 -7.18
C ASP A 143 2.71 -1.37 -6.26
N GLY A 144 3.55 -0.84 -5.39
CA GLY A 144 3.27 0.25 -4.47
C GLY A 144 4.51 0.60 -3.67
N ILE A 145 4.50 1.75 -3.03
CA ILE A 145 5.56 2.21 -2.12
C ILE A 145 4.90 2.70 -0.84
N LEU A 146 5.42 2.23 0.31
CA LEU A 146 5.03 2.72 1.62
C LEU A 146 6.05 3.73 2.13
N LEU A 147 5.59 4.86 2.67
CA LEU A 147 6.43 5.80 3.40
C LEU A 147 6.55 5.36 4.87
N GLY A 148 7.75 5.00 5.32
CA GLY A 148 8.06 4.68 6.71
C GLY A 148 8.52 5.93 7.46
N ALA A 149 7.58 6.70 8.03
CA ALA A 149 7.88 8.02 8.58
C ALA A 149 8.69 7.98 9.88
N GLU A 150 8.49 6.96 10.72
CA GLU A 150 9.18 6.87 12.01
C GLU A 150 10.69 6.69 11.81
N ASP A 151 11.08 5.72 10.98
CA ASP A 151 12.49 5.47 10.67
C ASP A 151 13.09 6.60 9.83
N LEU A 152 12.33 7.17 8.89
CA LEU A 152 12.79 8.31 8.11
C LEU A 152 13.12 9.53 9.00
N THR A 153 12.25 9.85 9.96
CA THR A 153 12.50 10.98 10.86
C THR A 153 13.66 10.71 11.80
N SER A 154 13.85 9.44 12.21
CA SER A 154 15.04 9.01 12.95
C SER A 154 16.31 9.17 12.12
N ASP A 155 16.32 8.72 10.86
CA ASP A 155 17.45 8.85 9.92
C ASP A 155 17.79 10.32 9.63
N MET A 156 16.77 11.19 9.59
CA MET A 156 16.92 12.63 9.39
C MET A 156 17.26 13.40 10.69
N GLU A 157 17.31 12.74 11.85
CA GLU A 157 17.54 13.34 13.18
C GLU A 157 16.51 14.44 13.54
N VAL A 158 15.23 14.24 13.13
CA VAL A 158 14.14 15.17 13.43
C VAL A 158 13.04 14.47 14.25
N THR A 159 12.31 15.27 15.03
CA THR A 159 11.22 14.75 15.86
C THR A 159 9.93 14.62 15.03
N ARG A 160 9.27 13.47 15.13
CA ARG A 160 7.97 13.25 14.58
C ARG A 160 6.92 14.12 15.28
N THR A 161 6.10 14.84 14.51
CA THR A 161 5.06 15.74 15.05
C THR A 161 3.66 15.34 14.60
N LYS A 162 2.62 15.83 15.30
CA LYS A 162 1.22 15.59 14.89
C LYS A 162 0.87 16.35 13.60
N GLU A 163 1.51 17.48 13.37
CA GLU A 163 1.34 18.32 12.18
C GLU A 163 1.97 17.72 10.93
N SER A 164 2.90 16.78 11.11
CA SER A 164 3.55 16.01 10.04
C SER A 164 4.29 16.86 8.98
N LEU A 165 4.74 18.07 9.33
CA LEU A 165 5.46 18.97 8.42
C LEU A 165 6.81 18.39 8.00
N GLU A 166 7.50 17.68 8.90
CA GLU A 166 8.79 17.04 8.69
C GLU A 166 8.76 15.96 7.59
N ILE A 167 7.59 15.40 7.31
CA ILE A 167 7.41 14.37 6.27
C ILE A 167 6.60 14.85 5.05
N GLU A 168 6.24 16.13 4.96
CA GLU A 168 5.42 16.65 3.87
C GLU A 168 6.12 16.48 2.51
N TYR A 169 7.39 16.84 2.43
CA TYR A 169 8.18 16.65 1.22
C TYR A 169 8.34 15.18 0.82
N PRO A 170 8.74 14.25 1.71
CA PRO A 170 8.77 12.83 1.39
C PRO A 170 7.41 12.27 0.94
N ARG A 171 6.31 12.64 1.61
CA ARG A 171 4.94 12.25 1.19
C ARG A 171 4.64 12.67 -0.24
N ALA A 172 4.86 13.95 -0.55
CA ALA A 172 4.59 14.48 -1.89
C ALA A 172 5.46 13.80 -2.95
N ARG A 173 6.72 13.55 -2.64
CA ARG A 173 7.68 12.93 -3.56
C ARG A 173 7.32 11.47 -3.85
N VAL A 174 7.03 10.68 -2.81
CA VAL A 174 6.54 9.28 -2.97
C VAL A 174 5.25 9.27 -3.79
N ALA A 175 4.29 10.15 -3.47
CA ALA A 175 3.02 10.21 -4.21
C ALA A 175 3.25 10.52 -5.70
N MET A 176 4.11 11.48 -6.05
CA MET A 176 4.43 11.81 -7.44
C MET A 176 5.11 10.67 -8.17
N ALA A 177 6.11 10.03 -7.55
CA ALA A 177 6.79 8.87 -8.12
C ALA A 177 5.81 7.73 -8.41
N CYS A 178 5.00 7.35 -7.44
CA CYS A 178 3.99 6.31 -7.61
C CYS A 178 2.97 6.64 -8.72
N LYS A 179 2.54 7.89 -8.83
CA LYS A 179 1.61 8.31 -9.91
C LYS A 179 2.24 8.25 -11.29
N ALA A 180 3.53 8.57 -11.42
CA ALA A 180 4.26 8.47 -12.68
C ALA A 180 4.28 7.03 -13.21
N TYR A 181 4.45 6.06 -12.33
CA TYR A 181 4.52 4.62 -12.68
C TYR A 181 3.21 3.87 -12.48
N LYS A 182 2.11 4.54 -12.07
CA LYS A 182 0.75 3.98 -11.90
C LYS A 182 0.67 2.87 -10.84
N ILE A 183 1.48 2.98 -9.80
CA ILE A 183 1.50 2.11 -8.64
C ILE A 183 0.84 2.79 -7.43
N ASP A 184 0.57 2.04 -6.35
CA ASP A 184 -0.05 2.59 -5.15
C ASP A 184 0.95 3.38 -4.29
N ALA A 185 0.55 4.60 -3.88
CA ALA A 185 1.27 5.43 -2.91
C ALA A 185 0.64 5.24 -1.53
N ILE A 186 1.35 4.55 -0.64
CA ILE A 186 0.85 4.12 0.67
C ILE A 186 1.42 5.04 1.73
N ASP A 187 0.54 5.75 2.41
CA ASP A 187 0.95 6.64 3.49
C ASP A 187 1.34 5.87 4.76
N THR A 188 2.18 6.50 5.56
CA THR A 188 2.71 5.99 6.83
C THR A 188 1.59 5.66 7.83
N PRO A 189 1.77 4.70 8.75
CA PRO A 189 0.85 4.51 9.88
C PRO A 189 0.68 5.77 10.73
N PHE A 190 -0.48 5.88 11.38
CA PHE A 190 -0.73 6.89 12.42
C PHE A 190 -0.55 6.23 13.79
N THR A 191 0.37 6.74 14.61
CA THR A 191 0.85 6.04 15.82
C THR A 191 -0.11 6.13 17.00
N ASP A 192 -0.93 7.20 17.09
CA ASP A 192 -1.94 7.31 18.16
C ASP A 192 -3.21 6.53 17.80
N VAL A 193 -3.27 5.27 18.22
CA VAL A 193 -4.39 4.36 17.93
C VAL A 193 -5.71 4.75 18.63
N THR A 194 -5.69 5.75 19.50
CA THR A 194 -6.88 6.20 20.25
C THR A 194 -7.52 7.45 19.67
N ASP A 195 -6.80 8.20 18.82
CA ASP A 195 -7.26 9.47 18.26
C ASP A 195 -7.70 9.32 16.78
N ASN A 196 -8.90 8.78 16.58
CA ASN A 196 -9.49 8.62 15.24
C ASN A 196 -9.76 9.96 14.52
N ASN A 197 -9.95 11.05 15.26
CA ASN A 197 -10.16 12.37 14.65
C ASN A 197 -8.85 12.89 14.04
N ALA A 198 -7.74 12.81 14.78
CA ALA A 198 -6.43 13.18 14.26
C ALA A 198 -6.01 12.25 13.11
N LEU A 199 -6.27 10.94 13.20
CA LEU A 199 -6.07 9.98 12.09
C LEU A 199 -6.82 10.44 10.83
N LYS A 200 -8.09 10.85 10.96
CA LYS A 200 -8.88 11.32 9.80
C LYS A 200 -8.28 12.56 9.16
N VAL A 201 -7.83 13.52 9.97
CA VAL A 201 -7.17 14.75 9.48
C VAL A 201 -5.87 14.42 8.74
N ASP A 202 -5.01 13.58 9.33
CA ASP A 202 -3.74 13.14 8.73
C ASP A 202 -3.96 12.37 7.42
N ALA A 203 -4.93 11.45 7.38
CA ALA A 203 -5.26 10.70 6.19
C ALA A 203 -5.83 11.59 5.05
N LEU A 204 -6.65 12.58 5.39
CA LEU A 204 -7.14 13.57 4.41
C LEU A 204 -6.00 14.43 3.86
N HIS A 205 -5.06 14.85 4.71
CA HIS A 205 -3.88 15.60 4.27
C HIS A 205 -3.01 14.76 3.33
N ALA A 206 -2.72 13.51 3.69
CA ALA A 206 -1.99 12.59 2.83
C ALA A 206 -2.69 12.38 1.46
N MET A 207 -4.01 12.23 1.46
CA MET A 207 -4.79 12.11 0.23
C MET A 207 -4.69 13.39 -0.64
N GLN A 208 -4.66 14.58 -0.05
CA GLN A 208 -4.48 15.85 -0.77
C GLN A 208 -3.12 15.95 -1.44
N LEU A 209 -2.07 15.38 -0.83
CA LEU A 209 -0.72 15.28 -1.42
C LEU A 209 -0.63 14.21 -2.52
N GLY A 210 -1.65 13.35 -2.67
CA GLY A 210 -1.71 12.34 -3.73
C GLY A 210 -1.51 10.90 -3.27
N MET A 211 -1.37 10.64 -1.96
CA MET A 211 -1.45 9.28 -1.43
C MET A 211 -2.82 8.68 -1.73
N ASN A 212 -2.90 7.39 -2.01
CA ASN A 212 -4.16 6.74 -2.37
C ASN A 212 -4.57 5.60 -1.44
N CYS A 213 -3.75 5.28 -0.46
CA CYS A 213 -4.01 4.35 0.63
C CYS A 213 -3.12 4.68 1.84
N LYS A 214 -3.39 4.05 2.97
CA LYS A 214 -2.65 4.27 4.22
C LYS A 214 -2.45 2.97 4.98
N ALA A 215 -1.29 2.84 5.61
CA ALA A 215 -1.03 1.74 6.53
C ALA A 215 -1.72 1.98 7.89
N ALA A 216 -2.11 0.90 8.55
CA ALA A 216 -2.68 0.86 9.88
C ALA A 216 -1.88 -0.09 10.77
N ILE A 217 -1.77 0.23 12.05
CA ILE A 217 -1.12 -0.61 13.08
C ILE A 217 -2.13 -1.17 14.09
N HIS A 218 -3.39 -0.83 13.94
CA HIS A 218 -4.46 -1.35 14.79
C HIS A 218 -5.78 -1.44 14.00
N PRO A 219 -6.60 -2.50 14.20
CA PRO A 219 -7.85 -2.68 13.48
C PRO A 219 -8.86 -1.53 13.61
N ASN A 220 -8.91 -0.83 14.76
CA ASN A 220 -9.81 0.31 14.97
C ASN A 220 -9.56 1.51 14.04
N GLN A 221 -8.42 1.55 13.35
CA GLN A 221 -8.09 2.60 12.38
C GLN A 221 -8.73 2.35 11.00
N LEU A 222 -9.11 1.11 10.71
CA LEU A 222 -9.48 0.67 9.36
C LEU A 222 -10.73 1.35 8.83
N ASP A 223 -11.77 1.50 9.64
CA ASP A 223 -13.02 2.15 9.21
C ASP A 223 -12.76 3.59 8.79
N THR A 224 -11.99 4.34 9.59
CA THR A 224 -11.62 5.73 9.27
C THR A 224 -10.79 5.82 8.00
N ILE A 225 -9.78 4.94 7.84
CA ILE A 225 -8.94 4.91 6.64
C ILE A 225 -9.75 4.53 5.41
N ASN A 226 -10.55 3.48 5.50
CA ASN A 226 -11.41 3.02 4.41
C ASN A 226 -12.41 4.10 3.96
N GLU A 227 -13.01 4.84 4.92
CA GLU A 227 -13.89 5.97 4.62
C GLU A 227 -13.15 7.09 3.88
N VAL A 228 -11.99 7.52 4.37
CA VAL A 228 -11.22 8.62 3.77
C VAL A 228 -10.78 8.29 2.34
N PHE A 229 -10.27 7.09 2.12
CA PHE A 229 -9.79 6.69 0.79
C PHE A 229 -10.87 6.14 -0.13
N MET A 230 -12.13 6.13 0.30
CA MET A 230 -13.29 5.79 -0.55
C MET A 230 -13.79 7.03 -1.30
N PRO A 231 -14.19 6.93 -2.58
CA PRO A 231 -14.88 8.04 -3.24
C PRO A 231 -16.18 8.39 -2.52
N SER A 232 -16.41 9.69 -2.27
CA SER A 232 -17.66 10.13 -1.66
C SER A 232 -18.85 9.93 -2.62
N GLN A 233 -20.07 9.86 -2.08
CA GLN A 233 -21.30 9.79 -2.88
C GLN A 233 -21.40 10.95 -3.87
N THR A 234 -21.01 12.15 -3.45
CA THR A 234 -20.99 13.33 -4.33
C THR A 234 -20.03 13.13 -5.51
N GLN A 235 -18.84 12.57 -5.28
CA GLN A 235 -17.88 12.25 -6.33
C GLN A 235 -18.41 11.16 -7.28
N ILE A 236 -19.06 10.13 -6.75
CA ILE A 236 -19.65 9.04 -7.54
C ILE A 236 -20.77 9.58 -8.44
N ILE A 237 -21.69 10.38 -7.89
CA ILE A 237 -22.79 11.01 -8.66
C ILE A 237 -22.22 11.92 -9.75
N TRP A 238 -21.24 12.77 -9.41
CA TRP A 238 -20.58 13.63 -10.38
C TRP A 238 -19.93 12.81 -11.50
N ALA A 239 -19.16 11.78 -11.17
CA ALA A 239 -18.49 10.94 -12.14
C ALA A 239 -19.49 10.20 -13.07
N SER A 240 -20.61 9.71 -12.53
CA SER A 240 -21.69 9.09 -13.31
C SER A 240 -22.32 10.08 -14.29
N ARG A 241 -22.57 11.32 -13.85
CA ARG A 241 -23.11 12.40 -14.73
C ARG A 241 -22.13 12.77 -15.85
N VAL A 242 -20.81 12.86 -15.52
CA VAL A 242 -19.77 13.11 -16.52
C VAL A 242 -19.73 12.00 -17.58
N MET A 243 -19.79 10.73 -17.16
CA MET A 243 -19.77 9.61 -18.11
C MET A 243 -21.02 9.57 -19.00
N LYS A 244 -22.19 9.80 -18.43
CA LYS A 244 -23.43 9.89 -19.21
C LYS A 244 -23.42 11.04 -20.22
N ALA A 245 -22.97 12.22 -19.81
CA ALA A 245 -22.82 13.35 -20.71
C ALA A 245 -21.80 13.12 -21.83
N ASN A 246 -20.73 12.32 -21.56
CA ASN A 246 -19.77 11.90 -22.57
C ASN A 246 -20.40 10.95 -23.61
N GLU A 247 -21.26 10.02 -23.20
CA GLU A 247 -22.00 9.15 -24.12
C GLU A 247 -22.90 9.97 -25.05
N ASP A 248 -23.65 10.94 -24.50
CA ASP A 248 -24.51 11.85 -25.26
C ASP A 248 -23.70 12.75 -26.24
N ALA A 249 -22.52 13.23 -25.82
CA ALA A 249 -21.63 14.03 -26.67
C ALA A 249 -21.02 13.20 -27.81
N ASN A 250 -20.58 11.98 -27.53
CA ASN A 250 -20.05 11.05 -28.53
C ASN A 250 -21.09 10.71 -29.60
N ALA A 251 -22.35 10.50 -29.19
CA ALA A 251 -23.47 10.26 -30.12
C ALA A 251 -23.71 11.46 -31.08
N LYS A 252 -23.28 12.66 -30.68
CA LYS A 252 -23.36 13.90 -31.48
C LYS A 252 -22.03 14.25 -32.19
N GLY A 253 -20.99 13.38 -32.09
CA GLY A 253 -19.68 13.61 -32.70
C GLY A 253 -18.84 14.71 -32.03
N LEU A 254 -19.13 15.07 -30.77
CA LEU A 254 -18.43 16.12 -30.03
C LEU A 254 -17.30 15.52 -29.20
N GLY A 255 -16.06 15.99 -29.38
CA GLY A 255 -14.89 15.56 -28.61
C GLY A 255 -14.70 16.33 -27.28
N VAL A 256 -15.34 17.50 -27.13
CA VAL A 256 -15.33 18.34 -25.94
C VAL A 256 -16.74 18.86 -25.74
N PHE A 257 -17.22 18.89 -24.48
CA PHE A 257 -18.56 19.37 -24.15
C PHE A 257 -18.57 20.11 -22.82
N SER A 258 -19.68 20.71 -22.45
CA SER A 258 -19.87 21.39 -21.16
C SER A 258 -20.85 20.61 -20.29
N LEU A 259 -20.51 20.46 -19.01
CA LEU A 259 -21.39 19.95 -17.96
C LEU A 259 -21.39 20.94 -16.79
N ASP A 260 -22.56 21.41 -16.38
CA ASP A 260 -22.74 22.42 -15.32
C ASP A 260 -21.90 23.70 -15.56
N GLY A 261 -21.78 24.14 -16.81
CA GLY A 261 -20.99 25.32 -17.17
C GLY A 261 -19.49 25.15 -17.17
N LYS A 262 -18.99 23.94 -16.91
CA LYS A 262 -17.54 23.58 -16.92
C LYS A 262 -17.22 22.73 -18.12
N MET A 263 -16.07 22.99 -18.74
CA MET A 263 -15.56 22.18 -19.84
C MET A 263 -15.19 20.77 -19.35
N VAL A 264 -15.61 19.76 -20.10
CA VAL A 264 -15.25 18.37 -19.90
C VAL A 264 -14.34 17.95 -21.04
N ASP A 265 -13.10 17.65 -20.69
CA ASP A 265 -12.04 17.17 -21.56
C ASP A 265 -11.54 15.79 -21.11
N LYS A 266 -10.53 15.27 -21.79
CA LYS A 266 -9.97 13.96 -21.46
C LYS A 266 -9.50 13.80 -20.01
N PRO A 267 -8.79 14.76 -19.36
CA PRO A 267 -8.43 14.68 -17.94
C PRO A 267 -9.63 14.54 -17.00
N VAL A 268 -10.73 15.24 -17.29
CA VAL A 268 -11.97 15.16 -16.49
C VAL A 268 -12.63 13.79 -16.65
N LEU A 269 -12.68 13.26 -17.87
CA LEU A 269 -13.19 11.91 -18.16
C LEU A 269 -12.35 10.83 -17.47
N ASP A 270 -11.04 10.93 -17.53
CA ASP A 270 -10.14 9.96 -16.90
C ASP A 270 -10.28 9.98 -15.36
N ARG A 271 -10.50 11.16 -14.77
CA ARG A 271 -10.83 11.28 -13.34
C ARG A 271 -12.16 10.59 -13.01
N ALA A 272 -13.20 10.83 -13.79
CA ALA A 272 -14.51 10.21 -13.58
C ALA A 272 -14.42 8.68 -13.68
N ARG A 273 -13.73 8.13 -14.66
CA ARG A 273 -13.50 6.70 -14.81
C ARG A 273 -12.79 6.09 -13.59
N LYS A 274 -11.73 6.75 -13.07
CA LYS A 274 -11.00 6.30 -11.89
C LYS A 274 -11.88 6.27 -10.64
N ILE A 275 -12.71 7.29 -10.45
CA ILE A 275 -13.67 7.34 -9.32
C ILE A 275 -14.64 6.17 -9.39
N LEU A 276 -15.28 5.95 -10.55
CA LEU A 276 -16.24 4.85 -10.73
C LEU A 276 -15.58 3.47 -10.61
N ALA A 277 -14.38 3.31 -11.17
CA ALA A 277 -13.64 2.05 -11.02
C ALA A 277 -13.31 1.74 -9.55
N LYS A 278 -12.92 2.75 -8.76
CA LYS A 278 -12.67 2.58 -7.32
C LYS A 278 -13.97 2.28 -6.58
N ALA A 279 -15.05 3.01 -6.85
CA ALA A 279 -16.36 2.78 -6.25
C ALA A 279 -16.90 1.36 -6.53
N LYS A 280 -16.76 0.89 -7.76
CA LYS A 280 -17.16 -0.47 -8.16
C LYS A 280 -16.31 -1.54 -7.46
N LYS A 281 -14.99 -1.36 -7.41
CA LYS A 281 -14.07 -2.33 -6.77
C LYS A 281 -14.44 -2.58 -5.30
N PHE A 282 -14.85 -1.52 -4.61
CA PHE A 282 -15.15 -1.58 -3.16
C PHE A 282 -16.65 -1.62 -2.84
N GLY A 283 -17.49 -1.94 -3.83
CA GLY A 283 -18.92 -2.21 -3.62
C GLY A 283 -19.77 -1.00 -3.25
N ALA A 284 -19.35 0.23 -3.63
CA ALA A 284 -20.17 1.43 -3.42
C ALA A 284 -21.20 1.68 -4.56
N ILE A 285 -21.04 0.95 -5.67
CA ILE A 285 -21.96 0.90 -6.83
C ILE A 285 -21.92 -0.47 -7.46
#